data_1f5fb3536a3f6021978886933df79877
#
_entry.id   1f5fb3536a3f6021978886933df79877
#
_cell.length_a   1.000
_cell.length_b   1.000
_cell.length_c   1.000
_cell.angle_alpha   90.00
_cell.angle_beta   90.00
_cell.angle_gamma   90.00
#
_symmetry.space_group_name_H-M   'P 1'
#
loop_
_entity.id
_entity.type
_entity.pdbx_description
1 polymer ?
#
loop_
_entity_poly.entity_id
_entity_poly.type
_entity_poly.pdbx_seq_one_letter_code
_entity_poly.pdbx_strand_id
1 'polypeptide(L)' 'LSANKISLNQASVDQLQQLQGVGLKKAQAIVAYRQKQGPFKSIDELQQVRGIGPAIFAKNKTRLGL' A
#
# COMPACT_ATOMS: atom_id res chain seq x y z
N LEU A 1 17.18 9.82 -2.28
CA LEU A 1 16.15 10.26 -1.36
C LEU A 1 14.90 9.42 -1.53
N SER A 2 14.37 8.92 -0.46
CA SER A 2 13.21 8.04 -0.52
C SER A 2 11.90 8.81 -0.59
N ALA A 3 11.94 10.11 -0.93
CA ALA A 3 10.76 10.97 -0.94
C ALA A 3 9.67 10.46 -1.88
N ASN A 4 10.04 9.72 -2.92
CA ASN A 4 9.08 9.18 -3.88
C ASN A 4 8.51 7.82 -3.47
N LYS A 5 9.04 7.24 -2.41
CA LYS A 5 8.52 5.97 -1.92
C LYS A 5 7.33 6.21 -0.99
N ILE A 6 6.39 5.30 -1.06
CA ILE A 6 5.23 5.35 -0.18
C ILE A 6 5.34 4.21 0.81
N SER A 7 5.38 4.55 2.10
CA SER A 7 5.55 3.57 3.17
C SER A 7 4.23 2.86 3.44
N LEU A 8 4.23 1.54 3.28
CA LEU A 8 3.02 0.76 3.57
C LEU A 8 2.66 0.82 5.05
N ASN A 9 3.65 0.97 5.91
CA ASN A 9 3.41 0.93 7.35
C ASN A 9 3.13 2.30 7.96
N GLN A 10 3.50 3.39 7.28
CA GLN A 10 3.40 4.72 7.86
C GLN A 10 2.58 5.71 7.04
N ALA A 11 2.31 5.42 5.77
CA ALA A 11 1.57 6.34 4.93
C ALA A 11 0.15 6.55 5.43
N SER A 12 -0.35 7.77 5.27
CA SER A 12 -1.74 8.08 5.54
C SER A 12 -2.62 7.56 4.41
N VAL A 13 -3.94 7.57 4.65
CA VAL A 13 -4.89 7.22 3.59
C VAL A 13 -4.66 8.11 2.36
N ASP A 14 -4.46 9.41 2.57
CA ASP A 14 -4.22 10.34 1.46
C ASP A 14 -2.97 9.99 0.67
N GLN A 15 -1.90 9.64 1.36
CA GLN A 15 -0.66 9.27 0.69
C GLN A 15 -0.81 7.97 -0.09
N LEU A 16 -1.53 7.01 0.46
CA LEU A 16 -1.74 5.73 -0.22
C LEU A 16 -2.57 5.89 -1.49
N GLN A 17 -3.43 6.90 -1.55
CA GLN A 17 -4.20 7.17 -2.76
C GLN A 17 -3.33 7.66 -3.92
N GLN A 18 -2.09 8.03 -3.68
CA GLN A 18 -1.17 8.40 -4.73
C GLN A 18 -0.67 7.19 -5.53
N LEU A 19 -0.87 6.00 -5.00
CA LEU A 19 -0.55 4.80 -5.75
C LEU A 19 -1.52 4.62 -6.91
N GLN A 20 -1.01 4.14 -8.04
CA GLN A 20 -1.83 3.95 -9.22
C GLN A 20 -2.87 2.84 -8.97
N GLY A 21 -4.12 3.15 -9.27
CA GLY A 21 -5.20 2.21 -9.09
C GLY A 21 -5.71 2.09 -7.65
N VAL A 22 -5.18 2.90 -6.75
CA VAL A 22 -5.59 2.88 -5.35
C VAL A 22 -6.37 4.15 -5.05
N GLY A 23 -7.70 3.99 -4.94
CA GLY A 23 -8.57 5.08 -4.51
C GLY A 23 -8.79 5.04 -3.00
N LEU A 24 -9.79 5.81 -2.56
CA LEU A 24 -10.05 5.95 -1.14
C LEU A 24 -10.33 4.60 -0.45
N LYS A 25 -11.17 3.77 -1.07
CA LYS A 25 -11.55 2.50 -0.45
C LYS A 25 -10.38 1.55 -0.30
N LYS A 26 -9.54 1.46 -1.34
CA LYS A 26 -8.37 0.60 -1.28
C LYS A 26 -7.33 1.13 -0.29
N ALA A 27 -7.17 2.45 -0.24
CA ALA A 27 -6.27 3.05 0.73
C ALA A 27 -6.74 2.78 2.16
N GLN A 28 -8.03 2.89 2.41
CA GLN A 28 -8.59 2.55 3.72
C GLN A 28 -8.40 1.08 4.05
N ALA A 29 -8.52 0.20 3.04
CA ALA A 29 -8.30 -1.23 3.24
C ALA A 29 -6.85 -1.52 3.63
N ILE A 30 -5.90 -0.81 3.05
CA ILE A 30 -4.49 -0.96 3.39
C ILE A 30 -4.25 -0.58 4.85
N VAL A 31 -4.80 0.57 5.26
CA VAL A 31 -4.66 1.01 6.65
C VAL A 31 -5.30 0.02 7.61
N ALA A 32 -6.51 -0.46 7.27
CA ALA A 32 -7.20 -1.44 8.11
C ALA A 32 -6.39 -2.73 8.23
N TYR A 33 -5.82 -3.17 7.11
CA TYR A 33 -5.01 -4.39 7.11
C TYR A 33 -3.83 -4.28 8.07
N ARG A 34 -3.06 -3.18 7.98
CA ARG A 34 -1.88 -3.04 8.83
C ARG A 34 -2.24 -2.89 10.31
N GLN A 35 -3.42 -2.34 10.59
CA GLN A 35 -3.88 -2.22 11.97
C GLN A 35 -4.33 -3.56 12.54
N LYS A 36 -4.93 -4.40 11.70
CA LYS A 36 -5.46 -5.68 12.13
C LYS A 36 -4.42 -6.79 12.12
N GLN A 37 -3.61 -6.83 11.07
CA GLN A 37 -2.63 -7.90 10.86
C GLN A 37 -1.24 -7.52 11.34
N GLY A 38 -1.04 -6.27 11.72
CA GLY A 38 0.27 -5.77 12.08
C GLY A 38 1.00 -5.18 10.88
N PRO A 39 2.20 -4.65 11.11
CA PRO A 39 2.96 -4.01 10.02
C PRO A 39 3.22 -4.98 8.87
N PHE A 40 3.25 -4.44 7.66
CA PHE A 40 3.67 -5.21 6.50
C PHE A 40 5.11 -5.66 6.66
N LYS A 41 5.39 -6.90 6.36
CA LYS A 41 6.72 -7.48 6.47
C LYS A 41 7.50 -7.41 5.17
N SER A 42 6.78 -7.26 4.05
CA SER A 42 7.37 -7.09 2.74
C SER A 42 6.39 -6.32 1.88
N ILE A 43 6.88 -5.71 0.80
CA ILE A 43 5.97 -5.02 -0.11
C ILE A 43 5.04 -6.01 -0.82
N ASP A 44 5.49 -7.24 -1.02
CA ASP A 44 4.64 -8.27 -1.63
C ASP A 44 3.37 -8.53 -0.82
N GLU A 45 3.43 -8.32 0.47
CA GLU A 45 2.29 -8.55 1.35
C GLU A 45 1.11 -7.61 1.02
N LEU A 46 1.37 -6.53 0.31
CA LEU A 46 0.29 -5.64 -0.13
C LEU A 46 -0.78 -6.39 -0.91
N GLN A 47 -0.40 -7.45 -1.60
CA GLN A 47 -1.34 -8.26 -2.38
C GLN A 47 -2.34 -9.03 -1.50
N GLN A 48 -2.09 -9.11 -0.20
CA GLN A 48 -3.02 -9.74 0.74
C GLN A 48 -4.17 -8.80 1.09
N VAL A 49 -4.03 -7.52 0.79
CA VAL A 49 -5.08 -6.54 1.07
C VAL A 49 -6.22 -6.74 0.07
N ARG A 50 -7.44 -6.77 0.59
CA ARG A 50 -8.62 -6.95 -0.24
C ARG A 50 -8.72 -5.85 -1.29
N GLY A 51 -8.86 -6.24 -2.54
CA GLY A 51 -8.94 -5.29 -3.65
C GLY A 51 -7.62 -4.97 -4.29
N ILE A 52 -6.51 -5.42 -3.72
CA ILE A 52 -5.18 -5.22 -4.29
C ILE A 52 -4.69 -6.54 -4.87
N GLY A 53 -4.62 -6.61 -6.17
CA GLY A 53 -4.13 -7.81 -6.83
C GLY A 53 -2.75 -7.60 -7.43
N PRO A 54 -2.27 -8.60 -8.19
CA PRO A 54 -0.94 -8.52 -8.80
C PRO A 54 -0.75 -7.33 -9.74
N ALA A 55 -1.81 -6.94 -10.46
CA ALA A 55 -1.71 -5.84 -11.42
C ALA A 55 -1.43 -4.51 -10.71
N ILE A 56 -2.16 -4.23 -9.64
CA ILE A 56 -1.95 -3.01 -8.87
C ILE A 56 -0.58 -3.03 -8.21
N PHE A 57 -0.20 -4.18 -7.66
CA PHE A 57 1.12 -4.31 -7.05
C PHE A 57 2.23 -4.04 -8.08
N ALA A 58 2.13 -4.64 -9.26
CA ALA A 58 3.15 -4.47 -10.30
C ALA A 58 3.29 -3.02 -10.74
N LYS A 59 2.17 -2.31 -10.86
CA LYS A 59 2.19 -0.91 -11.27
C LYS A 59 2.91 -0.01 -10.28
N ASN A 60 2.94 -0.40 -9.01
CA ASN A 60 3.44 0.46 -7.95
C ASN A 60 4.72 -0.06 -7.30
N LYS A 61 5.23 -1.19 -7.75
CA LYS A 61 6.32 -1.90 -7.09
C LYS A 61 7.52 -1.00 -6.80
N THR A 62 7.90 -0.17 -7.77
CA THR A 62 9.08 0.68 -7.61
C THR A 62 8.87 1.84 -6.66
N ARG A 63 7.62 2.15 -6.35
CA ARG A 63 7.27 3.25 -5.45
C ARG A 63 6.95 2.79 -4.03
N LEU A 64 6.93 1.48 -3.81
CA LEU A 64 6.54 0.95 -2.51
C LEU A 64 7.76 0.80 -1.59
N GLY A 65 7.54 1.10 -0.32
CA GLY A 65 8.50 0.86 0.73
C GLY A 65 7.76 0.40 1.98
N LEU A 66 8.49 -0.06 2.96
CA LEU A 66 7.92 -0.43 4.24
C LEU A 66 7.96 0.71 5.23
#